data_5fd61253fbcb279fec16d8620dfb1ed3
#
_entry.id   5fd61253fbcb279fec16d8620dfb1ed3
#
_cell.length_a   1.000
_cell.length_b   1.000
_cell.length_c   1.000
_cell.angle_alpha   90.00
_cell.angle_beta   90.00
_cell.angle_gamma   90.00
#
_symmetry.space_group_name_H-M   'P 1'
#
loop_
_entity.id
_entity.type
_entity.pdbx_description
1 polymer ?
#
loop_
_entity_poly.entity_id
_entity_poly.type
_entity_poly.pdbx_seq_one_letter_code
_entity_poly.pdbx_strand_id
1 'polypeptide(L)' 'MSENFETFLRLWIAENIRPLGVSDPGALDDTVRSRAKELEAAATTAGFYGELDEAVHPYGSVEGFVRDKFKQASKRG' A
#
# COMPACT_ATOMS: atom_id res chain seq x y z
N MET A 1 12.07 -6.83 20.61
CA MET A 1 12.25 -7.37 19.29
C MET A 1 12.05 -6.29 18.25
N SER A 2 12.95 -6.25 17.28
CA SER A 2 12.80 -5.26 16.22
C SER A 2 11.74 -5.71 15.22
N GLU A 3 10.91 -4.78 14.83
CA GLU A 3 9.91 -5.00 13.81
C GLU A 3 10.62 -5.13 12.45
N ASN A 4 10.23 -6.14 11.66
CA ASN A 4 10.78 -6.27 10.32
C ASN A 4 9.84 -5.64 9.30
N PHE A 5 10.33 -5.48 8.07
CA PHE A 5 9.54 -4.85 7.01
C PHE A 5 8.25 -5.59 6.73
N GLU A 6 8.29 -6.92 6.74
CA GLU A 6 7.10 -7.72 6.46
C GLU A 6 5.99 -7.46 7.46
N THR A 7 6.34 -7.42 8.75
CA THR A 7 5.37 -7.10 9.81
C THR A 7 4.85 -5.68 9.65
N PHE A 8 5.74 -4.73 9.40
CA PHE A 8 5.38 -3.34 9.17
C PHE A 8 4.37 -3.22 8.03
N LEU A 9 4.68 -3.84 6.90
CA LEU A 9 3.85 -3.75 5.71
C LEU A 9 2.48 -4.37 5.93
N ARG A 10 2.44 -5.52 6.60
CA ARG A 10 1.19 -6.21 6.89
C ARG A 10 0.28 -5.35 7.77
N LEU A 11 0.83 -4.74 8.80
CA LEU A 11 0.07 -3.86 9.69
C LEU A 11 -0.41 -2.61 8.94
N TRP A 12 0.46 -2.03 8.11
CA TRP A 12 0.09 -0.85 7.35
C TRP A 12 -1.07 -1.16 6.41
N ILE A 13 -1.01 -2.29 5.71
CA ILE A 13 -2.08 -2.71 4.81
C ILE A 13 -3.38 -2.92 5.59
N ALA A 14 -3.31 -3.60 6.73
CA ALA A 14 -4.50 -3.86 7.53
C ALA A 14 -5.18 -2.57 8.00
N GLU A 15 -4.39 -1.53 8.29
CA GLU A 15 -4.93 -0.27 8.79
C GLU A 15 -5.40 0.67 7.66
N ASN A 16 -4.78 0.60 6.49
CA ASN A 16 -4.98 1.60 5.45
C ASN A 16 -5.68 1.08 4.19
N ILE A 17 -5.57 -0.20 3.90
CA ILE A 17 -6.18 -0.78 2.71
C ILE A 17 -7.49 -1.45 3.11
N ARG A 18 -8.59 -0.85 2.67
CA ARG A 18 -9.93 -1.37 2.97
C ARG A 18 -10.73 -1.44 1.67
N PRO A 19 -11.73 -2.34 1.59
CA PRO A 19 -12.58 -2.38 0.40
C PRO A 19 -13.23 -1.02 0.15
N LEU A 20 -13.13 -0.55 -1.09
CA LEU A 20 -13.78 0.70 -1.47
C LEU A 20 -15.19 0.40 -1.94
N GLY A 21 -16.17 1.05 -1.32
CA GLY A 21 -17.56 0.89 -1.66
C GLY A 21 -18.02 1.74 -2.83
N VAL A 22 -17.06 2.32 -3.57
CA VAL A 22 -17.34 3.19 -4.69
C VAL A 22 -16.92 2.53 -5.99
N SER A 23 -17.68 2.79 -7.04
CA SER A 23 -17.38 2.26 -8.38
C SER A 23 -16.75 3.31 -9.28
N ASP A 24 -16.43 4.48 -8.75
CA ASP A 24 -15.82 5.56 -9.51
C ASP A 24 -14.31 5.32 -9.65
N PRO A 25 -13.80 5.08 -10.88
CA PRO A 25 -12.37 4.85 -11.08
C PRO A 25 -11.50 6.03 -10.66
N GLY A 26 -12.02 7.25 -10.77
CA GLY A 26 -11.28 8.44 -10.35
C GLY A 26 -11.06 8.47 -8.84
N ALA A 27 -12.06 8.07 -8.07
CA ALA A 27 -11.95 8.00 -6.62
C ALA A 27 -10.91 6.97 -6.21
N LEU A 28 -10.85 5.83 -6.91
CA LEU A 28 -9.83 4.81 -6.64
C LEU A 28 -8.43 5.35 -6.91
N ASP A 29 -8.25 6.02 -8.04
CA ASP A 29 -6.94 6.57 -8.40
C ASP A 29 -6.45 7.58 -7.36
N ASP A 30 -7.34 8.47 -6.92
CA ASP A 30 -6.99 9.47 -5.91
C ASP A 30 -6.61 8.80 -4.58
N THR A 31 -7.37 7.78 -4.17
CA THR A 31 -7.10 7.05 -2.95
C THR A 31 -5.77 6.30 -3.04
N VAL A 32 -5.52 5.64 -4.16
CA VAL A 32 -4.26 4.91 -4.38
C VAL A 32 -3.08 5.86 -4.29
N ARG A 33 -3.17 7.01 -4.94
CA ARG A 33 -2.09 7.99 -4.93
C ARG A 33 -1.81 8.50 -3.52
N SER A 34 -2.87 8.82 -2.78
CA SER A 34 -2.75 9.30 -1.42
C SER A 34 -2.14 8.24 -0.50
N ARG A 35 -2.60 7.02 -0.59
CA ARG A 35 -2.08 5.93 0.23
C ARG A 35 -0.63 5.58 -0.14
N ALA A 36 -0.28 5.65 -1.42
CA ALA A 36 1.09 5.41 -1.85
C ALA A 36 2.05 6.40 -1.22
N LYS A 37 1.68 7.67 -1.17
CA LYS A 37 2.50 8.68 -0.52
C LYS A 37 2.65 8.42 0.98
N GLU A 38 1.57 8.01 1.63
CA GLU A 38 1.61 7.68 3.05
C GLU A 38 2.51 6.48 3.32
N LEU A 39 2.45 5.47 2.47
CA LEU A 39 3.29 4.28 2.62
C LEU A 39 4.76 4.64 2.45
N GLU A 40 5.09 5.43 1.44
CA GLU A 40 6.47 5.88 1.24
C GLU A 40 6.99 6.63 2.45
N ALA A 41 6.21 7.55 2.98
CA ALA A 41 6.60 8.34 4.14
C ALA A 41 6.78 7.46 5.38
N ALA A 42 5.85 6.53 5.60
CA ALA A 42 5.91 5.63 6.74
C ALA A 42 7.13 4.71 6.66
N ALA A 43 7.40 4.16 5.47
CA ALA A 43 8.54 3.28 5.27
C ALA A 43 9.86 4.03 5.45
N THR A 44 9.93 5.26 4.95
CA THR A 44 11.12 6.10 5.11
C THR A 44 11.38 6.38 6.59
N THR A 45 10.34 6.73 7.33
CA THR A 45 10.44 7.02 8.75
C THR A 45 10.90 5.78 9.53
N ALA A 46 10.41 4.60 9.14
CA ALA A 46 10.76 3.35 9.80
C ALA A 46 12.11 2.77 9.35
N GLY A 47 12.72 3.36 8.31
CA GLY A 47 13.99 2.87 7.78
C GLY A 47 13.85 1.73 6.80
N PHE A 48 12.67 1.55 6.21
CA PHE A 48 12.37 0.45 5.29
C PHE A 48 12.24 0.86 3.84
N TYR A 49 12.73 2.04 3.48
CA TYR A 49 12.55 2.55 2.11
C TYR A 49 13.12 1.58 1.06
N GLY A 50 14.32 1.05 1.29
CA GLY A 50 14.93 0.10 0.36
C GLY A 50 14.14 -1.18 0.21
N GLU A 51 13.62 -1.71 1.31
CA GLU A 51 12.80 -2.92 1.28
C GLU A 51 11.49 -2.66 0.56
N LEU A 52 10.91 -1.47 0.76
CA LEU A 52 9.70 -1.09 0.04
C LEU A 52 9.94 -1.01 -1.45
N ASP A 53 11.04 -0.41 -1.87
CA ASP A 53 11.38 -0.29 -3.28
C ASP A 53 11.46 -1.67 -3.94
N GLU A 54 12.09 -2.62 -3.27
CA GLU A 54 12.18 -3.99 -3.78
C GLU A 54 10.81 -4.67 -3.82
N ALA A 55 9.99 -4.45 -2.80
CA ALA A 55 8.68 -5.08 -2.72
C ALA A 55 7.74 -4.60 -3.82
N VAL A 56 7.84 -3.33 -4.22
CA VAL A 56 6.96 -2.78 -5.25
C VAL A 56 7.51 -2.96 -6.66
N HIS A 57 8.74 -3.44 -6.78
CA HIS A 57 9.37 -3.61 -8.10
C HIS A 57 8.51 -4.43 -9.08
N PRO A 58 7.95 -5.59 -8.68
CA PRO A 58 7.09 -6.37 -9.59
C PRO A 58 5.82 -5.63 -10.01
N TYR A 59 5.42 -4.61 -9.27
CA TYR A 59 4.21 -3.83 -9.56
C TYR A 59 4.53 -2.54 -10.33
N GLY A 60 5.79 -2.25 -10.55
CA GLY A 60 6.22 -1.08 -11.30
C GLY A 60 6.36 0.20 -10.47
N SER A 61 5.61 0.33 -9.39
CA SER A 61 5.65 1.52 -8.54
C SER A 61 4.90 1.27 -7.24
N VAL A 62 5.07 2.18 -6.27
CA VAL A 62 4.32 2.12 -5.02
C VAL A 62 2.82 2.24 -5.29
N GLU A 63 2.43 3.11 -6.23
CA GLU A 63 1.03 3.24 -6.61
C GLU A 63 0.48 1.93 -7.18
N GLY A 64 1.24 1.25 -8.03
CA GLY A 64 0.84 -0.03 -8.59
C GLY A 64 0.64 -1.08 -7.50
N PHE A 65 1.55 -1.11 -6.53
CA PHE A 65 1.46 -2.01 -5.40
C PHE A 65 0.19 -1.74 -4.58
N VAL A 66 -0.05 -0.49 -4.22
CA VAL A 66 -1.22 -0.10 -3.44
C VAL A 66 -2.51 -0.42 -4.19
N ARG A 67 -2.54 -0.13 -5.49
CA ARG A 67 -3.70 -0.43 -6.33
C ARG A 67 -4.03 -1.92 -6.31
N ASP A 68 -3.01 -2.76 -6.41
CA ASP A 68 -3.19 -4.21 -6.37
C ASP A 68 -3.79 -4.65 -5.04
N LYS A 69 -3.32 -4.08 -3.93
CA LYS A 69 -3.85 -4.41 -2.61
C LYS A 69 -5.31 -4.00 -2.47
N PHE A 70 -5.69 -2.83 -3.00
CA PHE A 70 -7.10 -2.42 -3.00
C PHE A 70 -7.96 -3.37 -3.82
N LYS A 71 -7.46 -3.82 -4.96
CA LYS A 71 -8.21 -4.78 -5.78
C LYS A 71 -8.41 -6.10 -5.05
N GLN A 72 -7.39 -6.58 -4.36
CA GLN A 72 -7.50 -7.80 -3.59
C GLN A 72 -8.50 -7.67 -2.45
N ALA A 73 -8.48 -6.54 -1.76
CA ALA A 73 -9.42 -6.27 -0.67
C ALA A 73 -10.86 -6.23 -1.18
N SER A 74 -11.07 -5.62 -2.34
CA SER A 74 -12.41 -5.53 -2.95
C SER A 74 -12.94 -6.90 -3.37
N LYS A 75 -12.05 -7.77 -3.83
CA LYS A 75 -12.46 -9.12 -4.25
C LYS A 75 -12.92 -9.99 -3.09
N ARG A 76 -12.42 -9.70 -1.90
CA ARG A 76 -12.78 -10.48 -0.72
C ARG A 76 -14.14 -10.09 -0.16
N GLY A 77 -14.59 -8.91 -0.47
CA GLY A 77 -15.88 -8.43 -0.03
C GLY A 77 -17.00 -9.05 -0.82
#